data_44270c6d4db7ca248c5fcc345898362d
#
_entry.id   44270c6d4db7ca248c5fcc345898362d
#
_cell.length_a   1.000
_cell.length_b   1.000
_cell.length_c   1.000
_cell.angle_alpha   90.00
_cell.angle_beta   90.00
_cell.angle_gamma   90.00
#
_symmetry.space_group_name_H-M   'P 1'
#
loop_
_entity.id
_entity.type
_entity.pdbx_description
1 polymer ?
#
loop_
_entity_poly.entity_id
_entity_poly.type
_entity_poly.pdbx_seq_one_letter_code
_entity_poly.pdbx_strand_id
1 'polypeptide(L)'
;MDKVRKNAGRAAAILNVLRIIFLILIVACVIGAVMGFAMGGYISMYYNDPSNLERAMPSLNAEMGIFGFLPFTALKNSGQYGAFFALQLLCWGVTLLVYEYTFKVLCRIFGNIRDKGTAFDIEGSKKEKRAFIIITILSILFHGFLNGLITGFVLCALFLVSESMIVNNENKE
;
A
#
# COMPACT_ATOMS: atom_id res chain seq x y z
N MET A 1 -8.12 -25.18 18.94
CA MET A 1 -7.40 -25.00 17.66
C MET A 1 -8.32 -24.67 16.48
N ASP A 2 -9.44 -25.34 16.28
CA ASP A 2 -10.33 -25.14 15.12
C ASP A 2 -10.89 -23.72 14.96
N LYS A 3 -11.21 -23.04 16.07
CA LYS A 3 -11.73 -21.65 16.03
C LYS A 3 -10.68 -20.66 15.51
N VAL A 4 -9.40 -20.84 15.88
CA VAL A 4 -8.29 -19.98 15.43
C VAL A 4 -8.04 -20.19 13.94
N ARG A 5 -7.97 -21.43 13.48
CA ARG A 5 -7.82 -21.78 12.05
C ARG A 5 -8.98 -21.24 11.21
N LYS A 6 -10.21 -21.37 11.68
CA LYS A 6 -11.40 -20.84 11.00
C LYS A 6 -11.36 -19.31 10.88
N ASN A 7 -10.97 -18.62 11.95
CA ASN A 7 -10.83 -17.15 11.92
C ASN A 7 -9.68 -16.70 11.02
N ALA A 8 -8.55 -17.41 11.04
CA ALA A 8 -7.44 -17.14 10.13
C ALA A 8 -7.85 -17.31 8.64
N GLY A 9 -8.64 -18.36 8.34
CA GLY A 9 -9.19 -18.54 7.01
C GLY A 9 -10.10 -17.40 6.56
N ARG A 10 -10.95 -16.88 7.45
CA ARG A 10 -11.80 -15.72 7.17
C ARG A 10 -10.96 -14.45 6.95
N ALA A 11 -9.95 -14.22 7.79
CA ALA A 11 -9.03 -13.09 7.64
C ALA A 11 -8.28 -13.14 6.30
N ALA A 12 -7.76 -14.32 5.93
CA ALA A 12 -7.10 -14.51 4.65
C ALA A 12 -8.04 -14.23 3.47
N ALA A 13 -9.31 -14.65 3.53
CA ALA A 13 -10.30 -14.40 2.49
C ALA A 13 -10.60 -12.89 2.34
N ILE A 14 -10.82 -12.18 3.46
CA ILE A 14 -11.06 -10.73 3.45
C ILE A 14 -9.86 -9.98 2.86
N LEU A 15 -8.64 -10.32 3.32
CA LEU A 15 -7.42 -9.70 2.81
C LEU A 15 -7.21 -9.95 1.31
N ASN A 16 -7.59 -11.14 0.83
CA ASN A 16 -7.50 -11.43 -0.61
C ASN A 16 -8.49 -10.60 -1.44
N VAL A 17 -9.70 -10.37 -0.93
CA VAL A 17 -10.66 -9.45 -1.57
C VAL A 17 -10.11 -8.03 -1.61
N LEU A 18 -9.54 -7.55 -0.49
CA LEU A 18 -8.90 -6.23 -0.44
C LEU A 18 -7.76 -6.12 -1.46
N ARG A 19 -6.92 -7.15 -1.60
CA ARG A 19 -5.86 -7.18 -2.62
C ARG A 19 -6.41 -7.00 -4.04
N ILE A 20 -7.50 -7.70 -4.38
CA ILE A 20 -8.13 -7.57 -5.70
C ILE A 20 -8.62 -6.14 -5.91
N ILE A 21 -9.24 -5.53 -4.91
CA ILE A 21 -9.69 -4.12 -4.98
C ILE A 21 -8.48 -3.19 -5.22
N PHE A 22 -7.38 -3.37 -4.48
CA PHE A 22 -6.18 -2.55 -4.67
C PHE A 22 -5.56 -2.74 -6.06
N LEU A 23 -5.53 -3.96 -6.60
CA LEU A 23 -5.06 -4.21 -7.98
C LEU A 23 -5.93 -3.48 -9.01
N ILE A 24 -7.25 -3.49 -8.85
CA ILE A 24 -8.16 -2.74 -9.72
C ILE A 24 -7.88 -1.24 -9.63
N LEU A 25 -7.68 -0.70 -8.43
CA LEU A 25 -7.36 0.72 -8.23
C LEU A 25 -6.01 1.10 -8.84
N ILE A 26 -4.99 0.23 -8.74
CA ILE A 26 -3.69 0.45 -9.38
C ILE A 26 -3.86 0.54 -10.90
N VAL A 27 -4.60 -0.38 -11.50
CA VAL A 27 -4.89 -0.35 -12.95
C VAL A 27 -5.64 0.93 -13.32
N ALA A 28 -6.63 1.33 -12.53
CA ALA A 28 -7.36 2.59 -12.73
C ALA A 28 -6.42 3.82 -12.64
N CYS A 29 -5.49 3.84 -11.70
CA CYS A 29 -4.48 4.91 -11.60
C CYS A 29 -3.59 4.98 -12.85
N VAL A 30 -3.14 3.82 -13.35
CA VAL A 30 -2.32 3.77 -14.57
C VAL A 30 -3.09 4.26 -15.78
N ILE A 31 -4.33 3.78 -15.97
CA ILE A 31 -5.19 4.22 -17.08
C ILE A 31 -5.46 5.73 -16.96
N GLY A 32 -5.82 6.21 -15.76
CA GLY A 32 -6.05 7.62 -15.51
C GLY A 32 -4.81 8.48 -15.79
N ALA A 33 -3.62 8.00 -15.44
CA ALA A 33 -2.36 8.70 -15.74
C ALA A 33 -2.09 8.77 -17.25
N VAL A 34 -2.29 7.68 -17.98
CA VAL A 34 -2.18 7.67 -19.45
C VAL A 34 -3.16 8.66 -20.08
N MET A 35 -4.42 8.66 -19.63
CA MET A 35 -5.43 9.61 -20.09
C MET A 35 -5.05 11.05 -19.72
N GLY A 36 -4.53 11.28 -18.51
CA GLY A 36 -4.06 12.59 -18.07
C GLY A 36 -2.97 13.16 -18.95
N PHE A 37 -2.02 12.35 -19.40
CA PHE A 37 -1.00 12.76 -20.38
C PHE A 37 -1.59 12.95 -21.78
N ALA A 38 -2.40 12.00 -22.26
CA ALA A 38 -2.97 12.06 -23.61
C ALA A 38 -3.93 13.25 -23.80
N MET A 39 -4.73 13.54 -22.77
CA MET A 39 -5.72 14.64 -22.78
C MET A 39 -5.20 15.90 -22.08
N GLY A 40 -3.90 15.99 -21.85
CA GLY A 40 -3.28 17.05 -21.04
C GLY A 40 -3.65 18.45 -21.46
N GLY A 41 -3.74 18.71 -22.78
CA GLY A 41 -4.17 20.00 -23.33
C GLY A 41 -5.61 20.37 -22.95
N TYR A 42 -6.55 19.44 -23.07
CA TYR A 42 -7.96 19.66 -22.70
C TYR A 42 -8.13 19.87 -21.19
N ILE A 43 -7.44 19.06 -20.39
CA ILE A 43 -7.47 19.19 -18.94
C ILE A 43 -6.91 20.54 -18.50
N SER A 44 -5.78 20.96 -19.07
CA SER A 44 -5.16 22.23 -18.76
C SER A 44 -6.06 23.41 -19.20
N MET A 45 -6.70 23.33 -20.34
CA MET A 45 -7.64 24.33 -20.80
C MET A 45 -8.84 24.48 -19.87
N TYR A 46 -9.37 23.35 -19.37
CA TYR A 46 -10.49 23.34 -18.40
C TYR A 46 -10.10 23.99 -17.08
N TYR A 47 -8.92 23.70 -16.53
CA TYR A 47 -8.46 24.24 -15.24
C TYR A 47 -7.80 25.62 -15.34
N ASN A 48 -7.54 26.14 -16.53
CA ASN A 48 -7.15 27.53 -16.71
C ASN A 48 -8.31 28.50 -16.52
N ASP A 49 -9.56 28.02 -16.47
CA ASP A 49 -10.70 28.80 -16.00
C ASP A 49 -10.64 28.94 -14.47
N PRO A 50 -10.63 30.20 -13.92
CA PRO A 50 -10.49 30.43 -12.50
C PRO A 50 -11.55 29.71 -11.63
N SER A 51 -12.79 29.61 -12.12
CA SER A 51 -13.88 28.96 -11.41
C SER A 51 -13.68 27.45 -11.22
N ASN A 52 -13.12 26.78 -12.23
CA ASN A 52 -12.79 25.35 -12.19
C ASN A 52 -11.54 25.10 -11.36
N LEU A 53 -10.55 26.00 -11.46
CA LEU A 53 -9.33 25.93 -10.68
C LEU A 53 -9.60 26.04 -9.17
N GLU A 54 -10.45 26.96 -8.76
CA GLU A 54 -10.82 27.14 -7.35
C GLU A 54 -11.45 25.87 -6.75
N ARG A 55 -12.31 25.18 -7.50
CA ARG A 55 -12.89 23.89 -7.10
C ARG A 55 -11.86 22.77 -6.98
N ALA A 56 -10.82 22.81 -7.79
CA ALA A 56 -9.75 21.79 -7.79
C ALA A 56 -8.64 22.09 -6.76
N MET A 57 -8.58 23.28 -6.17
CA MET A 57 -7.51 23.70 -5.25
C MET A 57 -7.20 22.71 -4.14
N PRO A 58 -8.19 22.07 -3.45
CA PRO A 58 -7.88 21.09 -2.41
C PRO A 58 -7.06 19.90 -2.91
N SER A 59 -7.37 19.38 -4.11
CA SER A 59 -6.63 18.26 -4.69
C SER A 59 -5.24 18.67 -5.20
N LEU A 60 -5.10 19.91 -5.67
CA LEU A 60 -3.83 20.47 -6.13
C LEU A 60 -2.87 20.82 -5.01
N ASN A 61 -3.34 20.96 -3.78
CA ASN A 61 -2.54 21.25 -2.58
C ASN A 61 -2.25 19.98 -1.76
N ALA A 62 -2.63 18.79 -2.23
CA ALA A 62 -2.36 17.54 -1.54
C ALA A 62 -0.85 17.36 -1.31
N GLU A 63 -0.46 17.15 -0.07
CA GLU A 63 0.92 16.82 0.26
C GLU A 63 1.26 15.45 -0.31
N MET A 64 2.35 15.39 -1.08
CA MET A 64 2.77 14.18 -1.79
C MET A 64 3.84 13.38 -1.03
N GLY A 65 4.11 13.73 0.22
CA GLY A 65 5.07 13.02 1.07
C GLY A 65 6.43 12.84 0.40
N ILE A 66 6.87 11.58 0.25
CA ILE A 66 8.14 11.24 -0.39
C ILE A 66 8.26 11.75 -1.85
N PHE A 67 7.15 11.96 -2.52
CA PHE A 67 7.13 12.43 -3.91
C PHE A 67 7.31 13.96 -4.03
N GLY A 68 7.56 14.66 -2.91
CA GLY A 68 7.78 16.10 -2.89
C GLY A 68 8.96 16.60 -3.75
N PHE A 69 9.87 15.70 -4.16
CA PHE A 69 10.95 16.01 -5.10
C PHE A 69 10.47 16.12 -6.56
N LEU A 70 9.26 15.64 -6.88
CA LEU A 70 8.71 15.74 -8.22
C LEU A 70 8.21 17.17 -8.51
N PRO A 71 8.20 17.58 -9.78
CA PRO A 71 7.95 18.98 -10.16
C PRO A 71 6.47 19.40 -10.12
N PHE A 72 5.72 18.97 -9.09
CA PHE A 72 4.28 19.28 -8.95
C PHE A 72 4.01 20.79 -8.96
N THR A 73 4.78 21.55 -8.18
CA THR A 73 4.62 23.01 -8.09
C THR A 73 4.94 23.67 -9.45
N ALA A 74 5.96 23.21 -10.14
CA ALA A 74 6.31 23.72 -11.46
C ALA A 74 5.21 23.42 -12.50
N LEU A 75 4.66 22.21 -12.51
CA LEU A 75 3.54 21.81 -13.39
C LEU A 75 2.28 22.62 -13.10
N LYS A 76 1.95 22.84 -11.82
CA LYS A 76 0.83 23.68 -11.40
C LYS A 76 1.01 25.12 -11.89
N ASN A 77 2.18 25.73 -11.61
CA ASN A 77 2.46 27.12 -11.96
C ASN A 77 2.54 27.37 -13.47
N SER A 78 2.91 26.35 -14.26
CA SER A 78 2.92 26.42 -15.71
C SER A 78 1.57 26.12 -16.36
N GLY A 79 0.52 25.84 -15.57
CA GLY A 79 -0.80 25.48 -16.11
C GLY A 79 -0.88 24.09 -16.76
N GLN A 80 0.13 23.23 -16.53
CA GLN A 80 0.17 21.86 -17.08
C GLN A 80 -0.59 20.87 -16.20
N TYR A 81 -1.89 21.12 -15.96
CA TYR A 81 -2.72 20.35 -15.05
C TYR A 81 -2.89 18.89 -15.46
N GLY A 82 -2.91 18.59 -16.76
CA GLY A 82 -2.98 17.21 -17.22
C GLY A 82 -1.77 16.38 -16.78
N ALA A 83 -0.55 16.92 -16.95
CA ALA A 83 0.67 16.27 -16.47
C ALA A 83 0.73 16.21 -14.95
N PHE A 84 0.25 17.24 -14.24
CA PHE A 84 0.14 17.25 -12.78
C PHE A 84 -0.72 16.09 -12.26
N PHE A 85 -1.96 15.93 -12.76
CA PHE A 85 -2.85 14.86 -12.36
C PHE A 85 -2.35 13.47 -12.75
N ALA A 86 -1.77 13.35 -13.95
CA ALA A 86 -1.16 12.09 -14.39
C ALA A 86 -0.05 11.65 -13.43
N LEU A 87 0.84 12.55 -13.07
CA LEU A 87 1.92 12.27 -12.14
C LEU A 87 1.41 11.94 -10.74
N GLN A 88 0.38 12.65 -10.26
CA GLN A 88 -0.28 12.38 -8.99
C GLN A 88 -0.89 10.98 -8.96
N LEU A 89 -1.58 10.56 -10.02
CA LEU A 89 -2.15 9.21 -10.13
C LEU A 89 -1.07 8.13 -10.13
N LEU A 90 0.07 8.37 -10.79
CA LEU A 90 1.21 7.45 -10.74
C LEU A 90 1.76 7.31 -9.31
N CYS A 91 1.90 8.42 -8.57
CA CYS A 91 2.34 8.38 -7.18
C CYS A 91 1.35 7.59 -6.30
N TRP A 92 0.05 7.78 -6.49
CA TRP A 92 -0.97 6.99 -5.80
C TRP A 92 -0.90 5.51 -6.18
N GLY A 93 -0.71 5.20 -7.46
CA GLY A 93 -0.52 3.83 -7.93
C GLY A 93 0.65 3.13 -7.24
N VAL A 94 1.79 3.81 -7.10
CA VAL A 94 2.96 3.28 -6.37
C VAL A 94 2.65 3.05 -4.89
N THR A 95 1.94 3.99 -4.25
CA THR A 95 1.52 3.84 -2.85
C THR A 95 0.58 2.63 -2.67
N LEU A 96 -0.37 2.45 -3.58
CA LEU A 96 -1.28 1.30 -3.57
C LEU A 96 -0.55 -0.04 -3.79
N LEU A 97 0.54 -0.08 -4.57
CA LEU A 97 1.39 -1.26 -4.72
C LEU A 97 2.03 -1.68 -3.39
N VAL A 98 2.45 -0.73 -2.56
CA VAL A 98 3.00 -1.02 -1.22
C VAL A 98 1.93 -1.68 -0.34
N TYR A 99 0.70 -1.17 -0.36
CA TYR A 99 -0.42 -1.78 0.37
C TYR A 99 -0.76 -3.18 -0.16
N GLU A 100 -0.83 -3.37 -1.49
CA GLU A 100 -1.08 -4.69 -2.09
C GLU A 100 -0.04 -5.71 -1.62
N TYR A 101 1.24 -5.33 -1.64
CA TYR A 101 2.31 -6.19 -1.18
C TYR A 101 2.18 -6.54 0.31
N THR A 102 1.81 -5.57 1.15
CA THR A 102 1.55 -5.78 2.58
C THR A 102 0.42 -6.79 2.79
N PHE A 103 -0.71 -6.62 2.10
CA PHE A 103 -1.82 -7.57 2.19
C PHE A 103 -1.46 -8.96 1.64
N LYS A 104 -0.62 -9.04 0.61
CA LYS A 104 -0.11 -10.31 0.09
C LYS A 104 0.68 -11.09 1.15
N VAL A 105 1.54 -10.40 1.91
CA VAL A 105 2.30 -11.02 3.00
C VAL A 105 1.38 -11.47 4.12
N LEU A 106 0.43 -10.62 4.55
CA LEU A 106 -0.55 -10.96 5.56
C LEU A 106 -1.45 -12.14 5.14
N CYS A 107 -1.91 -12.20 3.89
CA CYS A 107 -2.65 -13.35 3.36
C CYS A 107 -1.87 -14.66 3.49
N ARG A 108 -0.56 -14.63 3.24
CA ARG A 108 0.30 -15.81 3.38
C ARG A 108 0.39 -16.25 4.83
N ILE A 109 0.59 -15.32 5.77
CA ILE A 109 0.65 -15.60 7.20
C ILE A 109 -0.65 -16.24 7.69
N PHE A 110 -1.79 -15.63 7.39
CA PHE A 110 -3.09 -16.18 7.79
C PHE A 110 -3.42 -17.49 7.06
N GLY A 111 -2.98 -17.67 5.83
CA GLY A 111 -3.05 -18.94 5.12
C GLY A 111 -2.26 -20.04 5.83
N ASN A 112 -1.04 -19.77 6.24
CA ASN A 112 -0.20 -20.71 7.01
C ASN A 112 -0.86 -21.09 8.33
N ILE A 113 -1.40 -20.13 9.08
CA ILE A 113 -2.13 -20.39 10.35
C ILE A 113 -3.33 -21.32 10.10
N ARG A 114 -4.07 -21.09 9.00
CA ARG A 114 -5.21 -21.95 8.63
C ARG A 114 -4.77 -23.37 8.31
N ASP A 115 -3.75 -23.52 7.47
CA ASP A 115 -3.40 -24.80 6.87
C ASP A 115 -2.45 -25.62 7.77
N LYS A 116 -1.46 -24.96 8.38
CA LYS A 116 -0.40 -25.59 9.17
C LYS A 116 -0.57 -25.37 10.69
N GLY A 117 -1.41 -24.45 11.10
CA GLY A 117 -1.58 -24.06 12.53
C GLY A 117 -0.47 -23.12 13.05
N THR A 118 0.50 -22.76 12.21
CA THR A 118 1.63 -21.86 12.54
C THR A 118 1.67 -20.70 11.56
N ALA A 119 2.02 -19.50 12.04
CA ALA A 119 2.12 -18.30 11.18
C ALA A 119 3.31 -18.37 10.22
N PHE A 120 4.38 -19.02 10.63
CA PHE A 120 5.64 -19.12 9.87
C PHE A 120 6.07 -20.59 9.75
N ASP A 121 6.59 -20.94 8.61
CA ASP A 121 7.33 -22.17 8.38
C ASP A 121 8.81 -21.89 8.72
N ILE A 122 9.54 -22.86 9.25
CA ILE A 122 10.96 -22.71 9.63
C ILE A 122 11.79 -22.19 8.44
N GLU A 123 11.50 -22.69 7.23
CA GLU A 123 12.14 -22.19 6.01
C GLU A 123 11.58 -20.84 5.52
N GLY A 124 10.31 -20.56 5.77
CA GLY A 124 9.62 -19.31 5.40
C GLY A 124 10.01 -18.11 6.26
N SER A 125 10.39 -18.34 7.52
CA SER A 125 10.70 -17.30 8.51
C SER A 125 11.71 -16.25 7.99
N LYS A 126 12.79 -16.68 7.30
CA LYS A 126 13.79 -15.75 6.76
C LYS A 126 13.23 -14.86 5.64
N LYS A 127 12.36 -15.38 4.76
CA LYS A 127 11.74 -14.62 3.67
C LYS A 127 10.74 -13.61 4.21
N GLU A 128 9.98 -13.99 5.21
CA GLU A 128 8.99 -13.13 5.84
C GLU A 128 9.62 -12.03 6.70
N LYS A 129 10.71 -12.32 7.42
CA LYS A 129 11.53 -11.30 8.08
C LYS A 129 12.00 -10.22 7.09
N ARG A 130 12.54 -10.63 5.95
CA ARG A 130 12.96 -9.68 4.90
C ARG A 130 11.78 -8.89 4.35
N ALA A 131 10.64 -9.54 4.09
CA ALA A 131 9.44 -8.87 3.62
C ALA A 131 8.95 -7.80 4.63
N PHE A 132 8.96 -8.10 5.93
CA PHE A 132 8.59 -7.13 6.98
C PHE A 132 9.54 -5.93 7.04
N ILE A 133 10.84 -6.17 6.94
CA ILE A 133 11.82 -5.06 6.90
C ILE A 133 11.54 -4.17 5.68
N ILE A 134 11.33 -4.76 4.51
CA ILE A 134 11.02 -4.01 3.28
C ILE A 134 9.73 -3.22 3.44
N ILE A 135 8.64 -3.84 3.93
CA ILE A 135 7.35 -3.17 4.16
C ILE A 135 7.51 -2.02 5.15
N THR A 136 8.26 -2.23 6.24
CA THR A 136 8.50 -1.18 7.23
C THR A 136 9.24 0.01 6.62
N ILE A 137 10.31 -0.23 5.87
CA ILE A 137 11.07 0.81 5.17
C ILE A 137 10.16 1.54 4.17
N LEU A 138 9.43 0.81 3.34
CA LEU A 138 8.51 1.40 2.38
C LEU A 138 7.40 2.21 3.09
N SER A 139 6.85 1.71 4.18
CA SER A 139 5.84 2.45 4.96
C SER A 139 6.39 3.75 5.56
N ILE A 140 7.63 3.75 6.05
CA ILE A 140 8.29 4.98 6.52
C ILE A 140 8.43 5.97 5.36
N LEU A 141 8.89 5.51 4.21
CA LEU A 141 9.12 6.34 3.05
C LEU A 141 7.82 6.94 2.47
N PHE A 142 6.75 6.16 2.39
CA PHE A 142 5.51 6.58 1.71
C PHE A 142 4.49 7.25 2.63
N HIS A 143 4.47 6.91 3.91
CA HIS A 143 3.46 7.40 4.87
C HIS A 143 4.04 8.30 5.97
N GLY A 144 5.33 8.60 5.88
CA GLY A 144 6.05 9.35 6.90
C GLY A 144 6.52 8.49 8.07
N PHE A 145 7.46 9.05 8.84
CA PHE A 145 8.22 8.33 9.86
C PHE A 145 7.33 7.70 10.93
N LEU A 146 6.36 8.44 11.47
CA LEU A 146 5.51 7.96 12.56
C LEU A 146 4.61 6.80 12.12
N ASN A 147 3.93 6.93 10.98
CA ASN A 147 3.05 5.88 10.46
C ASN A 147 3.85 4.63 10.05
N GLY A 148 5.05 4.82 9.49
CA GLY A 148 5.95 3.73 9.17
C GLY A 148 6.43 2.98 10.40
N LEU A 149 6.76 3.68 11.50
CA LEU A 149 7.15 3.05 12.76
C LEU A 149 5.99 2.26 13.38
N ILE A 150 4.77 2.80 13.38
CA ILE A 150 3.59 2.09 13.88
C ILE A 150 3.36 0.80 13.08
N THR A 151 3.42 0.87 11.75
CA THR A 151 3.29 -0.29 10.88
C THR A 151 4.38 -1.32 11.16
N GLY A 152 5.63 -0.90 11.28
CA GLY A 152 6.76 -1.74 11.62
C GLY A 152 6.60 -2.40 12.99
N PHE A 153 6.17 -1.66 13.99
CA PHE A 153 5.92 -2.17 15.34
C PHE A 153 4.83 -3.23 15.35
N VAL A 154 3.71 -3.00 14.69
CA VAL A 154 2.60 -3.98 14.58
C VAL A 154 3.08 -5.25 13.89
N LEU A 155 3.84 -5.15 12.81
CA LEU A 155 4.38 -6.30 12.08
C LEU A 155 5.41 -7.06 12.93
N CYS A 156 6.27 -6.37 13.67
CA CYS A 156 7.21 -7.00 14.62
C CYS A 156 6.48 -7.70 15.75
N ALA A 157 5.46 -7.09 16.33
CA ALA A 157 4.66 -7.71 17.39
C ALA A 157 3.97 -8.99 16.90
N LEU A 158 3.37 -8.97 15.71
CA LEU A 158 2.77 -10.16 15.08
C LEU A 158 3.81 -11.25 14.84
N PHE A 159 5.04 -10.87 14.45
CA PHE A 159 6.13 -11.81 14.25
C PHE A 159 6.55 -12.48 15.57
N LEU A 160 6.78 -11.70 16.64
CA LEU A 160 7.19 -12.22 17.96
C LEU A 160 6.13 -13.14 18.56
N VAL A 161 4.84 -12.77 18.47
CA VAL A 161 3.74 -13.61 18.94
C VAL A 161 3.73 -14.96 18.21
N SER A 162 3.97 -14.96 16.89
CA SER A 162 3.97 -16.22 16.16
C SER A 162 5.21 -17.08 16.39
N GLU A 163 6.39 -16.49 16.60
CA GLU A 163 7.57 -17.25 17.04
C GLU A 163 7.33 -17.92 18.40
N SER A 164 6.73 -17.23 19.36
CA SER A 164 6.41 -17.80 20.68
C SER A 164 5.42 -18.96 20.61
N MET A 165 4.49 -18.94 19.64
CA MET A 165 3.55 -20.05 19.41
C MET A 165 4.23 -21.29 18.83
N ILE A 166 5.25 -21.12 17.98
CA ILE A 166 6.02 -22.23 17.40
C ILE A 166 6.83 -22.94 18.50
N VAL A 167 7.57 -22.17 19.31
CA VAL A 167 8.40 -22.71 20.40
C VAL A 167 7.54 -23.45 21.44
N ASN A 168 6.35 -22.95 21.75
CA ASN A 168 5.44 -23.62 22.69
C ASN A 168 4.84 -24.92 22.13
N ASN A 169 4.74 -25.09 20.83
CA ASN A 169 4.27 -26.33 20.23
C ASN A 169 5.39 -27.40 20.13
N GLU A 170 6.63 -27.01 19.85
CA GLU A 170 7.78 -27.93 19.84
C GLU A 170 8.11 -28.47 21.22
N ASN A 171 7.84 -27.72 22.30
CA ASN A 171 8.05 -28.18 23.67
C ASN A 171 6.92 -29.08 24.22
N LYS A 172 5.88 -29.38 23.42
CA LYS A 172 4.77 -30.25 23.77
C LYS A 172 4.76 -31.61 23.06
N GLU A 173 5.67 -31.82 22.12
CA GLU A 173 5.99 -33.12 21.52
C GLU A 173 7.20 -33.75 22.16
#